data_e0aa9f733102ec5e55c91c9c785c4305
#
_entry.id   e0aa9f733102ec5e55c91c9c785c4305
#
_cell.length_a   1.000
_cell.length_b   1.000
_cell.length_c   1.000
_cell.angle_alpha   90.00
_cell.angle_beta   90.00
_cell.angle_gamma   90.00
#
_symmetry.space_group_name_H-M   'P 1'
#
loop_
_entity.id
_entity.type
_entity.pdbx_description
1 polymer ?
#
loop_
_entity_poly.entity_id
_entity_poly.type
_entity_poly.pdbx_seq_one_letter_code
_entity_poly.pdbx_strand_id
1 'polypeptide(L)'
;LVTYSNKSKIDVLKIPKKIINKFGAVSEQTCLSMVKNLNKISKSNILLSITGIAGPSGGTKKKPVGLVYIGIKRGNKIKVNKYLFKKKKRTYIQKATVKKSLELMLSFIK
;
A
#
# COMPACT_ATOMS: atom_id res chain seq x y z
N LEU A 1 10.28 -2.81 5.00
CA LEU A 1 10.03 -1.52 5.63
C LEU A 1 8.57 -1.39 6.03
N VAL A 2 8.31 -1.10 7.29
CA VAL A 2 6.96 -0.95 7.82
C VAL A 2 6.78 0.49 8.32
N THR A 3 5.72 1.14 7.85
CA THR A 3 5.41 2.52 8.23
C THR A 3 4.04 2.56 8.92
N TYR A 4 4.04 2.48 10.25
CA TYR A 4 2.81 2.45 11.04
C TYR A 4 2.11 3.81 11.17
N SER A 5 2.85 4.90 10.99
CA SER A 5 2.29 6.23 11.18
C SER A 5 2.48 7.11 9.94
N ASN A 6 1.69 8.19 9.86
CA ASN A 6 1.87 9.18 8.80
C ASN A 6 3.25 9.84 8.91
N LYS A 7 3.73 10.04 10.13
CA LYS A 7 5.06 10.59 10.37
C LYS A 7 6.16 9.70 9.76
N SER A 8 6.06 8.38 9.94
CA SER A 8 7.00 7.43 9.35
C SER A 8 6.98 7.48 7.82
N LYS A 9 5.78 7.60 7.23
CA LYS A 9 5.65 7.74 5.78
C LYS A 9 6.34 9.01 5.28
N ILE A 10 6.16 10.12 6.00
CA ILE A 10 6.78 11.40 5.63
C ILE A 10 8.29 11.37 5.86
N ASP A 11 8.74 10.94 7.03
CA ASP A 11 10.15 11.03 7.44
C ASP A 11 11.05 10.02 6.73
N VAL A 12 10.59 8.78 6.58
CA VAL A 12 11.38 7.68 6.00
C VAL A 12 11.20 7.58 4.50
N LEU A 13 9.97 7.52 4.03
CA LEU A 13 9.67 7.39 2.60
C LEU A 13 9.60 8.72 1.87
N LYS A 14 9.70 9.84 2.60
CA LYS A 14 9.67 11.18 2.00
C LYS A 14 8.39 11.44 1.20
N ILE A 15 7.28 10.88 1.65
CA ILE A 15 5.99 11.13 1.03
C ILE A 15 5.59 12.58 1.34
N PRO A 16 5.22 13.38 0.34
CA PRO A 16 4.78 14.74 0.60
C PRO A 16 3.61 14.78 1.58
N LYS A 17 3.75 15.56 2.64
CA LYS A 17 2.70 15.75 3.66
C LYS A 17 1.38 16.16 3.01
N LYS A 18 1.45 16.95 1.94
CA LYS A 18 0.35 17.40 1.12
C LYS A 18 -0.49 16.22 0.58
N ILE A 19 0.16 15.15 0.14
CA ILE A 19 -0.54 13.96 -0.39
C ILE A 19 -1.30 13.25 0.72
N ILE A 20 -0.67 13.05 1.87
CA ILE A 20 -1.32 12.40 3.02
C ILE A 20 -2.48 13.24 3.53
N ASN A 21 -2.31 14.56 3.62
CA ASN A 21 -3.36 15.46 4.09
C ASN A 21 -4.55 15.52 3.13
N LYS A 22 -4.31 15.48 1.82
CA LYS A 22 -5.37 15.59 0.82
C LYS A 22 -6.09 14.26 0.58
N PHE A 23 -5.35 13.17 0.46
CA PHE A 23 -5.90 11.87 0.04
C PHE A 23 -5.96 10.84 1.18
N GLY A 24 -5.28 11.10 2.29
CA GLY A 24 -5.20 10.18 3.42
C GLY A 24 -4.08 9.15 3.23
N ALA A 25 -3.76 8.47 4.34
CA ALA A 25 -2.73 7.43 4.34
C ALA A 25 -3.13 6.20 3.52
N VAL A 26 -4.43 5.89 3.50
CA VAL A 26 -4.98 4.77 2.73
C VAL A 26 -5.60 5.33 1.47
N SER A 27 -4.83 5.40 0.40
CA SER A 27 -5.26 5.94 -0.90
C SER A 27 -4.33 5.47 -2.00
N GLU A 28 -4.82 5.54 -3.23
CA GLU A 28 -4.01 5.23 -4.41
C GLU A 28 -2.80 6.16 -4.49
N GLN A 29 -3.01 7.44 -4.25
CA GLN A 29 -1.97 8.46 -4.33
C GLN A 29 -0.84 8.22 -3.33
N THR A 30 -1.19 7.91 -2.08
CA THR A 30 -0.19 7.62 -1.04
C THR A 30 0.53 6.31 -1.37
N CYS A 31 -0.18 5.28 -1.81
CA CYS A 31 0.41 4.00 -2.19
C CYS A 31 1.41 4.16 -3.36
N LEU A 32 1.04 4.93 -4.37
CA LEU A 32 1.91 5.23 -5.50
C LEU A 32 3.17 5.98 -5.05
N SER A 33 3.00 6.99 -4.20
CA SER A 33 4.12 7.75 -3.66
C SER A 33 5.06 6.86 -2.83
N MET A 34 4.50 5.93 -2.06
CA MET A 34 5.27 4.98 -1.27
C MET A 34 6.18 4.12 -2.17
N VAL A 35 5.65 3.51 -3.21
CA VAL A 35 6.43 2.61 -4.07
C VAL A 35 7.46 3.37 -4.89
N LYS A 36 7.14 4.57 -5.35
CA LYS A 36 8.09 5.42 -6.06
C LYS A 36 9.25 5.85 -5.16
N ASN A 37 8.94 6.25 -3.94
CA ASN A 37 9.95 6.76 -3.01
C ASN A 37 10.77 5.62 -2.39
N LEU A 38 10.20 4.45 -2.25
CA LEU A 38 10.93 3.27 -1.82
C LEU A 38 12.09 2.95 -2.76
N ASN A 39 11.94 3.24 -4.05
CA ASN A 39 13.00 3.06 -5.05
C ASN A 39 14.24 3.89 -4.75
N LYS A 40 14.12 4.98 -3.99
CA LYS A 40 15.25 5.84 -3.61
C LYS A 40 16.09 5.26 -2.48
N ILE A 41 15.50 4.38 -1.66
CA ILE A 41 16.18 3.79 -0.50
C ILE A 41 16.41 2.29 -0.65
N SER A 42 15.90 1.68 -1.70
CA SER A 42 16.09 0.26 -2.00
C SER A 42 16.41 0.08 -3.47
N LYS A 43 17.41 -0.75 -3.75
CA LYS A 43 17.82 -1.05 -5.13
C LYS A 43 17.29 -2.40 -5.60
N SER A 44 16.27 -2.93 -4.95
CA SER A 44 15.65 -4.19 -5.34
C SER A 44 15.01 -4.09 -6.71
N ASN A 45 15.01 -5.20 -7.47
CA ASN A 45 14.42 -5.26 -8.80
C ASN A 45 12.91 -5.12 -8.79
N ILE A 46 12.25 -5.58 -7.70
CA ILE A 46 10.82 -5.47 -7.52
C ILE A 46 10.58 -4.82 -6.16
N LEU A 47 9.69 -3.83 -6.17
CA LEU A 47 9.29 -3.10 -4.97
C LEU A 47 7.78 -3.20 -4.79
N LEU A 48 7.34 -3.35 -3.56
CA LEU A 48 5.93 -3.38 -3.18
C LEU A 48 5.66 -2.33 -2.12
N SER A 49 4.52 -1.67 -2.24
CA SER A 49 3.98 -0.83 -1.18
C SER A 49 2.57 -1.29 -0.86
N ILE A 50 2.20 -1.27 0.41
CA ILE A 50 0.87 -1.69 0.86
C ILE A 50 0.36 -0.66 1.85
N THR A 51 -0.86 -0.19 1.64
CA THR A 51 -1.56 0.62 2.62
C THR A 51 -3.01 0.18 2.66
N GLY A 52 -3.57 0.05 3.86
CA GLY A 52 -4.92 -0.48 3.98
C GLY A 52 -5.48 -0.39 5.39
N ILE A 53 -6.72 -0.80 5.52
CA ILE A 53 -7.44 -0.81 6.79
C ILE A 53 -7.79 -2.27 7.12
N ALA A 54 -6.94 -2.89 7.94
CA ALA A 54 -7.11 -4.30 8.30
C ALA A 54 -8.18 -4.50 9.38
N GLY A 55 -8.53 -3.43 10.10
CA GLY A 55 -9.52 -3.51 11.17
C GLY A 55 -8.97 -4.11 12.47
N PRO A 56 -9.85 -4.39 13.43
CA PRO A 56 -11.31 -4.27 13.36
C PRO A 56 -11.84 -2.84 13.38
N SER A 57 -11.02 -1.88 13.78
CA SER A 57 -11.41 -0.46 13.82
C SER A 57 -10.70 0.34 12.72
N GLY A 58 -10.97 1.65 12.65
CA GLY A 58 -10.29 2.55 11.72
C GLY A 58 -10.97 2.74 10.39
N GLY A 59 -12.00 1.95 10.09
CA GLY A 59 -12.74 2.09 8.85
C GLY A 59 -13.75 3.23 8.90
N THR A 60 -14.01 3.82 7.74
CA THR A 60 -15.05 4.82 7.54
C THR A 60 -15.96 4.37 6.40
N LYS A 61 -17.03 5.13 6.15
CA LYS A 61 -17.96 4.82 5.07
C LYS A 61 -17.27 4.86 3.69
N LYS A 62 -16.38 5.84 3.49
CA LYS A 62 -15.62 6.01 2.24
C LYS A 62 -14.42 5.08 2.17
N LYS A 63 -13.80 4.78 3.31
CA LYS A 63 -12.63 3.90 3.41
C LYS A 63 -12.90 2.82 4.45
N PRO A 64 -13.66 1.80 4.08
CA PRO A 64 -14.06 0.76 5.04
C PRO A 64 -12.93 -0.19 5.38
N VAL A 65 -13.09 -0.91 6.48
CA VAL A 65 -12.23 -2.05 6.80
C VAL A 65 -12.24 -3.03 5.63
N GLY A 66 -11.07 -3.50 5.24
CA GLY A 66 -10.90 -4.37 4.07
C GLY A 66 -10.42 -3.64 2.82
N LEU A 67 -10.40 -2.31 2.83
CA LEU A 67 -9.84 -1.52 1.73
C LEU A 67 -8.31 -1.59 1.80
N VAL A 68 -7.69 -2.04 0.71
CA VAL A 68 -6.23 -2.19 0.61
C VAL A 68 -5.77 -1.72 -0.76
N TYR A 69 -4.71 -0.94 -0.79
CA TYR A 69 -4.00 -0.57 -2.01
C TYR A 69 -2.64 -1.26 -2.01
N ILE A 70 -2.30 -1.88 -3.13
CA ILE A 70 -1.00 -2.52 -3.31
C ILE A 70 -0.34 -1.91 -4.53
N GLY A 71 0.82 -1.28 -4.31
CA GLY A 71 1.64 -0.72 -5.37
C GLY A 71 2.79 -1.66 -5.69
N ILE A 72 3.12 -1.81 -6.96
CA ILE A 72 4.23 -2.63 -7.41
C ILE A 72 5.03 -1.88 -8.47
N LYS A 73 6.35 -1.96 -8.38
CA LYS A 73 7.26 -1.34 -9.33
C LYS A 73 8.34 -2.34 -9.73
N ARG A 74 8.56 -2.47 -11.03
CA ARG A 74 9.69 -3.21 -11.59
C ARG A 74 10.26 -2.41 -12.74
N GLY A 75 11.48 -1.87 -12.57
CA GLY A 75 12.04 -0.95 -13.53
C GLY A 75 11.17 0.29 -13.65
N ASN A 76 10.76 0.63 -14.87
CA ASN A 76 9.89 1.77 -15.13
C ASN A 76 8.40 1.42 -15.07
N LYS A 77 8.07 0.13 -14.89
CA LYS A 77 6.69 -0.32 -14.82
C LYS A 77 6.17 -0.18 -13.41
N ILE A 78 5.09 0.58 -13.24
CA ILE A 78 4.46 0.83 -11.94
C ILE A 78 2.96 0.59 -12.06
N LYS A 79 2.38 -0.07 -11.07
CA LYS A 79 0.94 -0.29 -11.00
C LYS A 79 0.46 -0.23 -9.56
N VAL A 80 -0.70 0.40 -9.33
CA VAL A 80 -1.36 0.41 -8.04
C VAL A 80 -2.71 -0.27 -8.21
N ASN A 81 -2.96 -1.30 -7.42
CA ASN A 81 -4.22 -2.04 -7.42
C ASN A 81 -4.99 -1.78 -6.14
N LYS A 82 -6.29 -1.61 -6.29
CA LYS A 82 -7.22 -1.42 -5.19
C LYS A 82 -7.98 -2.71 -4.95
N TYR A 83 -8.06 -3.14 -3.71
CA TYR A 83 -8.84 -4.30 -3.29
C TYR A 83 -9.81 -3.90 -2.19
N LEU A 84 -10.99 -4.50 -2.18
CA LEU A 84 -11.95 -4.36 -1.10
C LEU A 84 -12.35 -5.76 -0.65
N PHE A 85 -11.72 -6.24 0.40
CA PHE A 85 -12.01 -7.57 0.93
C PHE A 85 -13.32 -7.54 1.73
N LYS A 86 -14.22 -8.45 1.39
CA LYS A 86 -15.57 -8.46 1.98
C LYS A 86 -15.58 -8.98 3.41
N LYS A 87 -14.72 -9.93 3.75
CA LYS A 87 -14.62 -10.48 5.09
C LYS A 87 -13.81 -9.52 5.97
N LYS A 88 -14.45 -8.95 6.98
CA LYS A 88 -13.89 -7.84 7.79
C LYS A 88 -13.07 -8.31 8.98
N LYS A 89 -12.42 -9.45 8.89
CA LYS A 89 -11.57 -10.00 9.94
C LYS A 89 -10.11 -9.64 9.65
N ARG A 90 -9.42 -9.03 10.63
CA ARG A 90 -8.05 -8.54 10.46
C ARG A 90 -7.09 -9.62 9.93
N THR A 91 -7.12 -10.83 10.52
CA THR A 91 -6.25 -11.93 10.09
C THR A 91 -6.54 -12.36 8.66
N TYR A 92 -7.82 -12.38 8.27
CA TYR A 92 -8.21 -12.70 6.89
C TYR A 92 -7.69 -11.64 5.93
N ILE A 93 -7.87 -10.36 6.26
CA ILE A 93 -7.44 -9.25 5.39
C ILE A 93 -5.91 -9.27 5.23
N GLN A 94 -5.17 -9.52 6.30
CA GLN A 94 -3.71 -9.63 6.25
C GLN A 94 -3.27 -10.78 5.34
N LYS A 95 -3.87 -11.96 5.49
CA LYS A 95 -3.54 -13.13 4.66
C LYS A 95 -3.93 -12.93 3.20
N ALA A 96 -5.10 -12.36 2.95
CA ALA A 96 -5.56 -12.06 1.60
C ALA A 96 -4.65 -11.04 0.92
N THR A 97 -4.17 -10.04 1.66
CA THR A 97 -3.24 -9.03 1.15
C THR A 97 -1.90 -9.67 0.75
N VAL A 98 -1.36 -10.56 1.58
CA VAL A 98 -0.13 -11.29 1.26
C VAL A 98 -0.32 -12.11 -0.01
N LYS A 99 -1.43 -12.83 -0.12
CA LYS A 99 -1.73 -13.64 -1.30
C LYS A 99 -1.79 -12.80 -2.57
N LYS A 100 -2.50 -11.68 -2.53
CA LYS A 100 -2.60 -10.75 -3.67
C LYS A 100 -1.25 -10.14 -4.03
N SER A 101 -0.45 -9.81 -3.03
CA SER A 101 0.91 -9.28 -3.24
C SER A 101 1.79 -10.27 -3.99
N LEU A 102 1.74 -11.55 -3.59
CA LEU A 102 2.50 -12.60 -4.25
C LEU A 102 2.02 -12.84 -5.69
N GLU A 103 0.71 -12.82 -5.92
CA GLU A 103 0.14 -12.94 -7.27
C GLU A 103 0.60 -11.80 -8.17
N LEU A 104 0.61 -10.57 -7.65
CA LEU A 104 1.09 -9.39 -8.39
C LEU A 104 2.58 -9.51 -8.72
N MET A 105 3.40 -9.92 -7.77
CA MET A 105 4.84 -10.11 -7.99
C MET A 105 5.08 -11.12 -9.11
N LEU A 106 4.38 -12.25 -9.08
CA LEU A 106 4.51 -13.28 -10.13
C LEU A 106 4.09 -12.73 -11.48
N SER A 107 3.03 -11.93 -11.56
CA SER A 107 2.58 -11.34 -12.82
C SER A 107 3.59 -10.35 -13.40
N PHE A 108 4.35 -9.66 -12.54
CA PHE A 108 5.36 -8.68 -12.97
C PHE A 108 6.68 -9.32 -13.40
N ILE A 109 6.94 -10.54 -12.98
CA ILE A 109 8.15 -11.29 -13.37
C ILE A 109 8.00 -11.93 -14.75
N LYS A 110 6.79 -12.31 -15.12
CA LYS A 110 6.50 -12.96 -16.40
C LYS A 110 6.65 -12.06 -17.62
#